data_a88067659b652c7b7c1b63f8d4b6d1b8
#
_entry.id   a88067659b652c7b7c1b63f8d4b6d1b8
#
_cell.length_a   1.000
_cell.length_b   1.000
_cell.length_c   1.000
_cell.angle_alpha   90.00
_cell.angle_beta   90.00
_cell.angle_gamma   90.00
#
_symmetry.space_group_name_H-M   'P 1'
#
loop_
_entity.id
_entity.type
_entity.pdbx_description
1 polymer ?
#
loop_
_entity_poly.entity_id
_entity_poly.type
_entity_poly.pdbx_seq_one_letter_code
_entity_poly.pdbx_strand_id
1 'polypeptide(L)'
;MSTHYYLSWFNDFFPEKLVQWLHEDIKDRKSLVLISAQPSGYKGKQINIDDVSEATWLTEANIIFDEYHFIDYRIQKEEAQRFIHNASVIFLCGGDPVLQNDFLAEYELSDVIKNSNAVIMGASAGAINMAAKWLSLKNTSYEVETSTIYDGIGINHFAYESHAKRDYATFVQGYLFPLSEEIDVYAAEQESAMRVKDGKIDTMGPIYLISHSKIQKLVETL
;
A
#
# COMPACT_ATOMS: atom_id res chain seq x y z
N MET A 1 14.96 -3.92 -11.86
CA MET A 1 13.69 -4.69 -11.82
C MET A 1 12.92 -4.20 -10.62
N SER A 2 11.73 -3.64 -10.82
CA SER A 2 10.92 -3.12 -9.73
C SER A 2 9.90 -4.18 -9.28
N THR A 3 9.78 -4.38 -7.98
CA THR A 3 8.79 -5.29 -7.39
C THR A 3 7.92 -4.52 -6.42
N HIS A 4 6.61 -4.63 -6.59
CA HIS A 4 5.64 -3.89 -5.79
C HIS A 4 4.60 -4.85 -5.22
N TYR A 5 4.24 -4.64 -3.93
CA TYR A 5 3.24 -5.43 -3.23
C TYR A 5 2.10 -4.54 -2.77
N TYR A 6 0.89 -4.85 -3.23
CA TYR A 6 -0.36 -4.25 -2.79
C TYR A 6 -1.06 -5.24 -1.85
N LEU A 7 -1.09 -4.91 -0.57
CA LEU A 7 -1.66 -5.75 0.47
C LEU A 7 -3.00 -5.14 0.93
N SER A 8 -4.02 -5.98 1.11
CA SER A 8 -5.21 -5.50 1.79
C SER A 8 -4.91 -5.33 3.29
N TRP A 9 -5.27 -6.28 4.13
CA TRP A 9 -4.88 -6.29 5.54
C TRP A 9 -4.83 -7.73 6.03
N PHE A 10 -3.83 -8.05 6.83
CA PHE A 10 -3.66 -9.36 7.46
C PHE A 10 -3.87 -9.21 8.97
N ASN A 11 -4.75 -10.08 9.53
CA ASN A 11 -5.07 -10.01 10.96
C ASN A 11 -3.98 -10.63 11.83
N ASP A 12 -3.32 -11.66 11.31
CA ASP A 12 -2.28 -12.42 12.03
C ASP A 12 -0.97 -12.40 11.25
N PHE A 13 -0.63 -13.49 10.56
CA PHE A 13 0.63 -13.66 9.85
C PHE A 13 0.40 -13.71 8.33
N PHE A 14 1.45 -13.43 7.59
CA PHE A 14 1.41 -13.63 6.15
C PHE A 14 1.26 -15.12 5.80
N PRO A 15 0.34 -15.46 4.88
CA PRO A 15 0.23 -16.81 4.35
C PRO A 15 1.55 -17.28 3.70
N GLU A 16 1.81 -18.60 3.75
CA GLU A 16 3.05 -19.19 3.28
C GLU A 16 3.44 -18.76 1.86
N LYS A 17 2.48 -18.67 0.96
CA LYS A 17 2.69 -18.22 -0.42
C LYS A 17 3.22 -16.79 -0.50
N LEU A 18 2.66 -15.86 0.28
CA LEU A 18 3.17 -14.50 0.33
C LEU A 18 4.58 -14.46 0.92
N VAL A 19 4.83 -15.23 1.98
CA VAL A 19 6.16 -15.36 2.58
C VAL A 19 7.18 -15.85 1.54
N GLN A 20 6.83 -16.86 0.72
CA GLN A 20 7.71 -17.34 -0.36
C GLN A 20 8.02 -16.23 -1.37
N TRP A 21 7.03 -15.47 -1.84
CA TRP A 21 7.24 -14.34 -2.75
C TRP A 21 8.17 -13.28 -2.15
N LEU A 22 7.93 -12.93 -0.88
CA LEU A 22 8.76 -11.94 -0.19
C LEU A 22 10.22 -12.41 -0.06
N HIS A 23 10.44 -13.68 0.27
CA HIS A 23 11.79 -14.27 0.30
C HIS A 23 12.45 -14.34 -1.09
N GLU A 24 11.67 -14.49 -2.16
CA GLU A 24 12.18 -14.43 -3.54
C GLU A 24 12.63 -13.03 -3.93
N ASP A 25 11.95 -11.99 -3.46
CA ASP A 25 12.12 -10.62 -3.94
C ASP A 25 12.95 -9.74 -3.02
N ILE A 26 12.86 -9.93 -1.70
CA ILE A 26 13.62 -9.16 -0.71
C ILE A 26 14.96 -9.85 -0.44
N LYS A 27 15.96 -9.55 -1.27
CA LYS A 27 17.33 -10.11 -1.14
C LYS A 27 18.25 -9.19 -0.34
N ASP A 28 18.09 -7.88 -0.50
CA ASP A 28 18.77 -6.89 0.32
C ASP A 28 17.92 -6.57 1.55
N ARG A 29 18.51 -6.67 2.73
CA ARG A 29 17.84 -6.48 4.02
C ARG A 29 18.58 -5.50 4.92
N LYS A 30 19.25 -4.51 4.31
CA LYS A 30 19.96 -3.49 5.06
C LYS A 30 19.01 -2.57 5.80
N SER A 31 17.94 -2.10 5.13
CA SER A 31 17.04 -1.15 5.76
C SER A 31 15.58 -1.32 5.34
N LEU A 32 14.68 -1.25 6.32
CA LEU A 32 13.25 -1.11 6.15
C LEU A 32 12.84 0.33 6.49
N VAL A 33 12.18 0.98 5.55
CA VAL A 33 11.56 2.29 5.75
C VAL A 33 10.05 2.13 5.81
N LEU A 34 9.46 2.47 6.96
CA LEU A 34 8.03 2.46 7.21
C LEU A 34 7.49 3.89 7.12
N ILE A 35 6.46 4.14 6.30
CA ILE A 35 5.85 5.46 6.11
C ILE A 35 4.47 5.47 6.75
N SER A 36 4.29 6.29 7.77
CA SER A 36 3.05 6.37 8.56
C SER A 36 1.85 6.83 7.73
N ALA A 37 0.70 6.20 7.96
CA ALA A 37 -0.60 6.70 7.50
C ALA A 37 -1.30 7.60 8.53
N GLN A 38 -0.67 7.83 9.68
CA GLN A 38 -1.10 8.80 10.70
C GLN A 38 0.10 9.63 11.17
N PRO A 39 0.67 10.48 10.30
CA PRO A 39 1.98 11.10 10.54
C PRO A 39 2.02 12.04 11.75
N SER A 40 0.87 12.53 12.23
CA SER A 40 0.75 13.31 13.47
C SER A 40 0.49 12.47 14.72
N GLY A 41 0.14 11.19 14.56
CA GLY A 41 -0.35 10.33 15.65
C GLY A 41 0.69 10.01 16.73
N TYR A 42 1.97 10.13 16.38
CA TYR A 42 3.08 9.75 17.26
C TYR A 42 3.85 10.95 17.82
N LYS A 43 3.34 12.15 17.65
CA LYS A 43 3.98 13.37 18.13
C LYS A 43 4.25 13.29 19.64
N GLY A 44 5.52 13.38 20.03
CA GLY A 44 5.93 13.28 21.43
C GLY A 44 5.99 11.86 22.02
N LYS A 45 5.79 10.81 21.19
CA LYS A 45 5.90 9.41 21.61
C LYS A 45 7.14 8.76 21.00
N GLN A 46 7.72 7.81 21.73
CA GLN A 46 8.67 6.85 21.15
C GLN A 46 7.86 5.74 20.45
N ILE A 47 8.25 5.40 19.22
CA ILE A 47 7.71 4.20 18.54
C ILE A 47 8.69 3.07 18.79
N ASN A 48 8.18 1.96 19.31
CA ASN A 48 8.86 0.69 19.22
C ASN A 48 8.45 0.06 17.87
N ILE A 49 9.41 -0.31 17.07
CA ILE A 49 9.17 -0.95 15.76
C ILE A 49 8.37 -2.24 15.90
N ASP A 50 8.56 -2.97 16.99
CA ASP A 50 7.82 -4.20 17.27
C ASP A 50 6.31 -3.96 17.51
N ASP A 51 5.90 -2.71 17.76
CA ASP A 51 4.49 -2.32 17.88
C ASP A 51 3.86 -1.92 16.54
N VAL A 52 4.65 -1.93 15.45
CA VAL A 52 4.17 -1.60 14.09
C VAL A 52 3.81 -2.90 13.37
N SER A 53 2.53 -3.10 13.07
CA SER A 53 2.01 -4.35 12.49
C SER A 53 2.78 -4.79 11.24
N GLU A 54 3.10 -3.87 10.35
CA GLU A 54 3.79 -4.16 9.09
C GLU A 54 5.24 -4.63 9.31
N ALA A 55 5.91 -4.10 10.33
CA ALA A 55 7.23 -4.58 10.73
C ALA A 55 7.14 -5.97 11.37
N THR A 56 6.13 -6.19 12.21
CA THR A 56 5.87 -7.48 12.86
C THR A 56 5.58 -8.57 11.82
N TRP A 57 4.76 -8.29 10.80
CA TRP A 57 4.49 -9.26 9.72
C TRP A 57 5.76 -9.72 9.00
N LEU A 58 6.70 -8.80 8.73
CA LEU A 58 7.97 -9.13 8.09
C LEU A 58 8.88 -9.93 9.04
N THR A 59 8.93 -9.57 10.30
CA THR A 59 9.71 -10.28 11.33
C THR A 59 9.22 -11.71 11.50
N GLU A 60 7.91 -11.93 11.59
CA GLU A 60 7.29 -13.26 11.69
C GLU A 60 7.50 -14.09 10.40
N ALA A 61 7.64 -13.43 9.26
CA ALA A 61 8.04 -14.07 8.01
C ALA A 61 9.56 -14.34 7.92
N ASN A 62 10.34 -14.17 9.00
CA ASN A 62 11.80 -14.27 9.04
C ASN A 62 12.50 -13.32 8.04
N ILE A 63 11.93 -12.11 7.83
CA ILE A 63 12.52 -11.04 7.04
C ILE A 63 12.90 -9.92 7.99
N ILE A 64 14.16 -9.99 8.48
CA ILE A 64 14.71 -9.08 9.47
C ILE A 64 15.69 -8.14 8.75
N PHE A 65 15.70 -6.87 9.12
CA PHE A 65 16.56 -5.84 8.55
C PHE A 65 17.62 -5.38 9.57
N ASP A 66 18.74 -4.90 9.06
CA ASP A 66 19.81 -4.34 9.91
C ASP A 66 19.38 -3.00 10.52
N GLU A 67 18.60 -2.20 9.78
CA GLU A 67 18.10 -0.89 10.18
C GLU A 67 16.61 -0.73 9.91
N TYR A 68 15.93 -0.01 10.81
CA TYR A 68 14.51 0.34 10.71
C TYR A 68 14.32 1.84 10.85
N HIS A 69 13.60 2.45 9.91
CA HIS A 69 13.27 3.87 9.93
C HIS A 69 11.76 4.05 9.84
N PHE A 70 11.17 4.75 10.80
CA PHE A 70 9.76 5.09 10.80
C PHE A 70 9.59 6.57 10.48
N ILE A 71 8.99 6.86 9.33
CA ILE A 71 8.83 8.22 8.79
C ILE A 71 7.45 8.77 9.15
N ASP A 72 7.46 9.88 9.88
CA ASP A 72 6.32 10.73 10.22
C ASP A 72 6.79 12.17 10.47
N TYR A 73 5.95 13.06 10.98
CA TYR A 73 6.31 14.47 11.22
C TYR A 73 7.42 14.72 12.28
N ARG A 74 7.97 13.68 12.90
CA ARG A 74 9.15 13.81 13.79
C ARG A 74 10.46 13.81 13.01
N ILE A 75 10.46 13.31 11.78
CA ILE A 75 11.62 13.26 10.89
C ILE A 75 11.56 14.47 9.96
N GLN A 76 12.71 15.12 9.72
CA GLN A 76 12.78 16.21 8.75
C GLN A 76 12.65 15.69 7.32
N LYS A 77 12.08 16.49 6.42
CA LYS A 77 11.82 16.13 5.02
C LYS A 77 13.05 15.57 4.30
N GLU A 78 14.17 16.25 4.39
CA GLU A 78 15.42 15.86 3.74
C GLU A 78 15.96 14.52 4.28
N GLU A 79 15.76 14.29 5.56
CA GLU A 79 16.15 13.03 6.19
C GLU A 79 15.22 11.89 5.78
N ALA A 80 13.91 12.13 5.70
CA ALA A 80 12.94 11.17 5.18
C ALA A 80 13.26 10.75 3.74
N GLN A 81 13.54 11.73 2.87
CA GLN A 81 13.94 11.47 1.49
C GLN A 81 15.26 10.68 1.41
N ARG A 82 16.23 10.96 2.27
CA ARG A 82 17.50 10.22 2.35
C ARG A 82 17.27 8.76 2.76
N PHE A 83 16.42 8.49 3.74
CA PHE A 83 16.09 7.12 4.15
C PHE A 83 15.42 6.35 3.02
N ILE A 84 14.45 6.94 2.32
CA ILE A 84 13.76 6.33 1.19
C ILE A 84 14.73 6.03 0.05
N HIS A 85 15.65 6.96 -0.27
CA HIS A 85 16.62 6.77 -1.34
C HIS A 85 17.55 5.56 -1.10
N ASN A 86 17.88 5.27 0.17
CA ASN A 86 18.79 4.19 0.57
C ASN A 86 18.05 2.92 1.04
N ALA A 87 16.74 2.86 0.95
CA ALA A 87 15.95 1.75 1.45
C ALA A 87 16.15 0.47 0.64
N SER A 88 16.23 -0.67 1.33
CA SER A 88 16.07 -2.00 0.72
C SER A 88 14.60 -2.32 0.49
N VAL A 89 13.76 -1.92 1.45
CA VAL A 89 12.29 -2.03 1.38
C VAL A 89 11.67 -0.73 1.85
N ILE A 90 10.67 -0.25 1.12
CA ILE A 90 9.79 0.85 1.52
C ILE A 90 8.41 0.25 1.76
N PHE A 91 7.86 0.48 2.96
CA PHE A 91 6.54 0.01 3.32
C PHE A 91 5.63 1.17 3.73
N LEU A 92 4.64 1.49 2.91
CA LEU A 92 3.60 2.45 3.23
C LEU A 92 2.58 1.76 4.16
N CYS A 93 2.48 2.24 5.40
CA CYS A 93 1.65 1.63 6.43
C CYS A 93 0.16 1.81 6.18
N GLY A 94 -0.64 0.94 6.81
CA GLY A 94 -2.09 1.06 6.87
C GLY A 94 -2.55 2.18 7.80
N GLY A 95 -3.79 2.63 7.63
CA GLY A 95 -4.42 3.68 8.43
C GLY A 95 -5.27 4.62 7.59
N ASP A 96 -5.08 5.93 7.69
CA ASP A 96 -5.83 6.94 6.95
C ASP A 96 -5.13 7.28 5.62
N PRO A 97 -5.74 6.96 4.46
CA PRO A 97 -5.14 7.22 3.17
C PRO A 97 -5.09 8.72 2.82
N VAL A 98 -6.01 9.54 3.34
CA VAL A 98 -6.03 11.00 3.09
C VAL A 98 -4.87 11.66 3.81
N LEU A 99 -4.71 11.39 5.12
CA LEU A 99 -3.60 11.93 5.91
C LEU A 99 -2.25 11.47 5.38
N GLN A 100 -2.15 10.24 4.91
CA GLN A 100 -0.92 9.72 4.29
C GLN A 100 -0.64 10.42 2.95
N ASN A 101 -1.67 10.61 2.10
CA ASN A 101 -1.52 11.29 0.81
C ASN A 101 -1.03 12.73 0.99
N ASP A 102 -1.64 13.47 1.94
CA ASP A 102 -1.22 14.84 2.27
C ASP A 102 0.22 14.89 2.76
N PHE A 103 0.62 13.95 3.63
CA PHE A 103 1.99 13.83 4.12
C PHE A 103 3.00 13.52 3.00
N LEU A 104 2.66 12.59 2.10
CA LEU A 104 3.49 12.27 0.94
C LEU A 104 3.70 13.48 0.04
N ALA A 105 2.66 14.29 -0.17
CA ALA A 105 2.73 15.52 -0.95
C ALA A 105 3.56 16.59 -0.26
N GLU A 106 3.33 16.86 1.03
CA GLU A 106 4.05 17.87 1.81
C GLU A 106 5.56 17.60 1.87
N TYR A 107 5.92 16.33 2.06
CA TYR A 107 7.32 15.89 2.14
C TYR A 107 7.93 15.58 0.76
N GLU A 108 7.17 15.73 -0.32
CA GLU A 108 7.59 15.45 -1.71
C GLU A 108 8.18 14.03 -1.85
N LEU A 109 7.54 13.04 -1.22
CA LEU A 109 8.07 11.68 -1.16
C LEU A 109 7.72 10.84 -2.39
N SER A 110 6.67 11.19 -3.12
CA SER A 110 6.14 10.38 -4.23
C SER A 110 7.18 10.09 -5.31
N ASP A 111 7.91 11.11 -5.75
CA ASP A 111 8.94 10.94 -6.78
C ASP A 111 10.17 10.18 -6.23
N VAL A 112 10.53 10.39 -4.96
CA VAL A 112 11.66 9.69 -4.34
C VAL A 112 11.34 8.20 -4.22
N ILE A 113 10.12 7.84 -3.79
CA ILE A 113 9.65 6.45 -3.72
C ILE A 113 9.63 5.82 -5.11
N LYS A 114 9.00 6.49 -6.08
CA LYS A 114 8.86 5.99 -7.46
C LYS A 114 10.21 5.72 -8.14
N ASN A 115 11.21 6.54 -7.85
CA ASN A 115 12.55 6.43 -8.44
C ASN A 115 13.51 5.60 -7.59
N SER A 116 13.06 4.98 -6.49
CA SER A 116 13.90 4.11 -5.66
C SER A 116 14.16 2.75 -6.34
N ASN A 117 15.20 2.06 -5.89
CA ASN A 117 15.47 0.67 -6.28
C ASN A 117 14.92 -0.35 -5.26
N ALA A 118 14.21 0.12 -4.25
CA ALA A 118 13.65 -0.71 -3.18
C ALA A 118 12.52 -1.62 -3.68
N VAL A 119 12.27 -2.70 -2.97
CA VAL A 119 10.96 -3.35 -3.04
C VAL A 119 9.95 -2.42 -2.35
N ILE A 120 8.89 -2.06 -3.07
CA ILE A 120 7.86 -1.14 -2.54
C ILE A 120 6.64 -1.95 -2.14
N MET A 121 6.21 -1.78 -0.90
CA MET A 121 5.06 -2.45 -0.33
C MET A 121 4.08 -1.43 0.24
N GLY A 122 2.81 -1.75 0.23
CA GLY A 122 1.81 -0.97 0.93
C GLY A 122 0.69 -1.85 1.44
N ALA A 123 0.17 -1.52 2.63
CA ALA A 123 -0.98 -2.20 3.22
C ALA A 123 -2.14 -1.22 3.39
N SER A 124 -3.36 -1.65 3.02
CA SER A 124 -4.58 -0.83 3.17
C SER A 124 -4.37 0.59 2.59
N ALA A 125 -4.34 1.63 3.43
CA ALA A 125 -4.07 3.01 3.02
C ALA A 125 -2.79 3.14 2.19
N GLY A 126 -1.72 2.46 2.58
CA GLY A 126 -0.46 2.47 1.85
C GLY A 126 -0.57 1.86 0.46
N ALA A 127 -1.28 0.74 0.31
CA ALA A 127 -1.53 0.13 -0.99
C ALA A 127 -2.39 1.03 -1.89
N ILE A 128 -3.40 1.68 -1.32
CA ILE A 128 -4.25 2.66 -1.99
C ILE A 128 -3.39 3.81 -2.55
N ASN A 129 -2.54 4.40 -1.72
CA ASN A 129 -1.68 5.52 -2.11
C ASN A 129 -0.56 5.15 -3.10
N MET A 130 -0.15 3.88 -3.17
CA MET A 130 0.79 3.42 -4.21
C MET A 130 0.18 3.43 -5.61
N ALA A 131 -1.12 3.23 -5.76
CA ALA A 131 -1.82 3.21 -7.04
C ALA A 131 -1.80 4.57 -7.74
N ALA A 132 -2.20 4.61 -9.02
CA ALA A 132 -2.29 5.88 -9.75
C ALA A 132 -3.47 6.73 -9.29
N LYS A 133 -4.61 6.07 -9.01
CA LYS A 133 -5.83 6.73 -8.54
C LYS A 133 -6.50 5.91 -7.45
N TRP A 134 -7.25 6.61 -6.59
CA TRP A 134 -8.09 5.97 -5.59
C TRP A 134 -9.26 6.89 -5.19
N LEU A 135 -10.29 6.31 -4.59
CA LEU A 135 -11.53 7.02 -4.25
C LEU A 135 -11.70 7.06 -2.73
N SER A 136 -11.92 8.26 -2.19
CA SER A 136 -12.45 8.43 -0.83
C SER A 136 -13.90 8.88 -0.87
N LEU A 137 -14.76 8.21 -0.10
CA LEU A 137 -16.18 8.52 -0.04
C LEU A 137 -16.50 9.45 1.12
N LYS A 138 -17.44 10.37 0.88
CA LYS A 138 -18.08 11.12 1.95
C LYS A 138 -18.72 10.20 2.97
N ASN A 139 -18.56 10.50 4.25
CA ASN A 139 -19.10 9.76 5.39
C ASN A 139 -18.50 8.34 5.57
N THR A 140 -17.33 8.07 5.03
CA THR A 140 -16.52 6.92 5.41
C THR A 140 -15.72 7.20 6.68
N SER A 141 -14.85 6.29 7.07
CA SER A 141 -13.95 6.44 8.24
C SER A 141 -13.01 7.65 8.13
N TYR A 142 -12.86 8.21 6.93
CA TYR A 142 -12.00 9.36 6.64
C TYR A 142 -12.87 10.60 6.48
N GLU A 143 -12.53 11.67 7.18
CA GLU A 143 -13.28 12.93 7.18
C GLU A 143 -13.11 13.68 5.85
N VAL A 144 -13.84 13.26 4.82
CA VAL A 144 -13.92 14.00 3.56
C VAL A 144 -15.29 14.64 3.40
N GLU A 145 -15.33 15.90 3.03
CA GLU A 145 -16.58 16.65 2.86
C GLU A 145 -17.39 16.18 1.63
N THR A 146 -16.69 15.73 0.60
CA THR A 146 -17.27 15.21 -0.64
C THR A 146 -16.53 13.95 -1.08
N SER A 147 -17.23 13.03 -1.77
CA SER A 147 -16.56 11.91 -2.43
C SER A 147 -15.58 12.44 -3.46
N THR A 148 -14.32 12.05 -3.36
CA THR A 148 -13.22 12.61 -4.13
C THR A 148 -12.32 11.50 -4.67
N ILE A 149 -11.93 11.64 -5.95
CA ILE A 149 -10.88 10.82 -6.54
C ILE A 149 -9.56 11.54 -6.30
N TYR A 150 -8.64 10.82 -5.71
CA TYR A 150 -7.27 11.28 -5.42
C TYR A 150 -6.29 10.68 -6.43
N ASP A 151 -5.24 11.44 -6.73
CA ASP A 151 -4.05 10.90 -7.35
C ASP A 151 -3.16 10.31 -6.24
N GLY A 152 -2.72 9.07 -6.44
CA GLY A 152 -1.72 8.43 -5.59
C GLY A 152 -0.31 8.64 -6.14
N ILE A 153 0.66 7.88 -5.62
CA ILE A 153 2.06 7.92 -6.08
C ILE A 153 2.16 7.52 -7.57
N GLY A 154 1.28 6.62 -8.03
CA GLY A 154 1.30 6.12 -9.40
C GLY A 154 2.49 5.20 -9.68
N ILE A 155 2.81 4.31 -8.73
CA ILE A 155 3.81 3.26 -8.91
C ILE A 155 3.42 2.36 -10.09
N ASN A 156 2.14 2.01 -10.17
CA ASN A 156 1.55 1.30 -11.30
C ASN A 156 0.31 2.05 -11.79
N HIS A 157 0.00 1.91 -13.08
CA HIS A 157 -1.10 2.62 -13.73
C HIS A 157 -2.43 1.84 -13.59
N PHE A 158 -2.96 1.82 -12.38
CA PHE A 158 -4.30 1.31 -12.05
C PHE A 158 -4.80 1.99 -10.77
N ALA A 159 -6.08 1.85 -10.47
CA ALA A 159 -6.65 2.19 -9.17
C ALA A 159 -6.69 0.94 -8.28
N TYR A 160 -6.52 1.13 -6.96
CA TYR A 160 -6.59 0.04 -5.99
C TYR A 160 -7.58 0.35 -4.89
N GLU A 161 -8.43 -0.62 -4.58
CA GLU A 161 -9.40 -0.59 -3.50
C GLU A 161 -9.10 -1.72 -2.51
N SER A 162 -8.85 -1.35 -1.27
CA SER A 162 -8.58 -2.28 -0.19
C SER A 162 -9.86 -2.58 0.60
N HIS A 163 -9.93 -3.75 1.22
CA HIS A 163 -11.07 -4.19 2.05
C HIS A 163 -12.40 -4.28 1.28
N ALA A 164 -12.35 -4.52 -0.02
CA ALA A 164 -13.54 -4.73 -0.84
C ALA A 164 -14.39 -5.87 -0.26
N LYS A 165 -15.70 -5.64 -0.12
CA LYS A 165 -16.66 -6.65 0.36
C LYS A 165 -17.64 -6.98 -0.74
N ARG A 166 -18.02 -8.25 -0.88
CA ARG A 166 -18.98 -8.71 -1.90
C ARG A 166 -20.33 -8.00 -1.88
N ASP A 167 -20.74 -7.51 -0.70
CA ASP A 167 -22.07 -6.91 -0.50
C ASP A 167 -22.14 -5.43 -0.90
N TYR A 168 -21.08 -4.89 -1.49
CA TYR A 168 -20.99 -3.51 -1.93
C TYR A 168 -21.54 -3.26 -3.35
N ALA A 169 -22.62 -3.92 -3.75
CA ALA A 169 -23.18 -3.69 -5.10
C ALA A 169 -23.39 -2.20 -5.39
N THR A 170 -23.91 -1.44 -4.41
CA THR A 170 -24.12 0.01 -4.54
C THR A 170 -22.79 0.76 -4.67
N PHE A 171 -21.77 0.37 -3.90
CA PHE A 171 -20.45 0.99 -3.96
C PHE A 171 -19.76 0.70 -5.29
N VAL A 172 -19.76 -0.57 -5.70
CA VAL A 172 -19.14 -0.99 -6.97
C VAL A 172 -19.83 -0.30 -8.15
N GLN A 173 -21.16 -0.37 -8.24
CA GLN A 173 -21.90 0.22 -9.35
C GLN A 173 -21.90 1.75 -9.33
N GLY A 174 -22.00 2.35 -8.15
CA GLY A 174 -22.09 3.81 -8.02
C GLY A 174 -20.75 4.52 -8.17
N TYR A 175 -19.64 3.88 -7.81
CA TYR A 175 -18.34 4.54 -7.71
C TYR A 175 -17.22 3.83 -8.46
N LEU A 176 -17.06 2.51 -8.31
CA LEU A 176 -15.96 1.81 -8.98
C LEU A 176 -16.22 1.61 -10.47
N PHE A 177 -17.47 1.41 -10.90
CA PHE A 177 -17.78 1.31 -12.32
C PHE A 177 -17.48 2.63 -13.06
N PRO A 178 -17.92 3.82 -12.60
CA PRO A 178 -17.50 5.06 -13.22
C PRO A 178 -16.00 5.23 -13.30
N LEU A 179 -15.26 4.93 -12.22
CA LEU A 179 -13.80 5.00 -12.21
C LEU A 179 -13.18 4.01 -13.20
N SER A 180 -13.77 2.82 -13.35
CA SER A 180 -13.27 1.78 -14.24
C SER A 180 -13.43 2.06 -15.73
N GLU A 181 -14.17 3.10 -16.12
CA GLU A 181 -14.20 3.59 -17.50
C GLU A 181 -12.92 4.37 -17.87
N GLU A 182 -12.22 4.89 -16.87
CA GLU A 182 -10.99 5.67 -17.07
C GLU A 182 -9.73 4.84 -16.80
N ILE A 183 -9.78 3.96 -15.82
CA ILE A 183 -8.61 3.19 -15.35
C ILE A 183 -9.05 1.86 -14.74
N ASP A 184 -8.29 0.79 -14.97
CA ASP A 184 -8.53 -0.49 -14.32
C ASP A 184 -8.48 -0.38 -12.80
N VAL A 185 -9.45 -0.98 -12.10
CA VAL A 185 -9.55 -0.98 -10.65
C VAL A 185 -9.33 -2.41 -10.12
N TYR A 186 -8.33 -2.57 -9.26
CA TYR A 186 -8.12 -3.82 -8.52
C TYR A 186 -8.76 -3.68 -7.13
N ALA A 187 -9.76 -4.50 -6.83
CA ALA A 187 -10.47 -4.50 -5.56
C ALA A 187 -10.14 -5.79 -4.79
N ALA A 188 -9.49 -5.65 -3.65
CA ALA A 188 -8.98 -6.74 -2.83
C ALA A 188 -9.79 -6.91 -1.55
N GLU A 189 -10.27 -8.14 -1.27
CA GLU A 189 -10.85 -8.48 0.02
C GLU A 189 -9.73 -8.60 1.08
N GLN A 190 -10.12 -8.81 2.36
CA GLN A 190 -9.18 -9.06 3.46
C GLN A 190 -8.25 -10.24 3.14
N GLU A 191 -7.04 -10.18 3.68
CA GLU A 191 -6.01 -11.23 3.55
C GLU A 191 -5.64 -11.55 2.09
N SER A 192 -5.68 -10.52 1.24
CA SER A 192 -5.31 -10.60 -0.16
C SER A 192 -4.04 -9.81 -0.44
N ALA A 193 -3.24 -10.32 -1.37
CA ALA A 193 -2.02 -9.69 -1.84
C ALA A 193 -1.92 -9.72 -3.36
N MET A 194 -1.44 -8.63 -3.94
CA MET A 194 -1.09 -8.52 -5.35
C MET A 194 0.37 -8.14 -5.48
N ARG A 195 1.16 -8.97 -6.17
CA ARG A 195 2.55 -8.70 -6.54
C ARG A 195 2.61 -8.21 -7.97
N VAL A 196 3.23 -7.08 -8.20
CA VAL A 196 3.56 -6.60 -9.55
C VAL A 196 5.08 -6.66 -9.70
N LYS A 197 5.55 -7.53 -10.58
CA LYS A 197 6.98 -7.74 -10.84
C LYS A 197 7.22 -7.74 -12.34
N ASP A 198 8.06 -6.82 -12.80
CA ASP A 198 8.40 -6.66 -14.24
C ASP A 198 7.14 -6.56 -15.14
N GLY A 199 6.10 -5.89 -14.65
CA GLY A 199 4.82 -5.71 -15.34
C GLY A 199 3.86 -6.91 -15.28
N LYS A 200 4.28 -8.03 -14.67
CA LYS A 200 3.41 -9.19 -14.44
C LYS A 200 2.71 -9.03 -13.09
N ILE A 201 1.41 -9.35 -13.05
CA ILE A 201 0.59 -9.35 -11.85
C ILE A 201 0.37 -10.79 -11.39
N ASP A 202 0.79 -11.09 -10.16
CA ASP A 202 0.48 -12.31 -9.45
C ASP A 202 -0.48 -11.98 -8.30
N THR A 203 -1.45 -12.84 -8.02
CA THR A 203 -2.48 -12.61 -7.00
C THR A 203 -2.57 -13.75 -5.99
N MET A 204 -2.92 -13.41 -4.77
CA MET A 204 -3.25 -14.31 -3.68
C MET A 204 -4.46 -13.78 -2.92
N GLY A 205 -5.39 -14.66 -2.58
CA GLY A 205 -6.66 -14.28 -1.98
C GLY A 205 -7.66 -13.69 -2.99
N PRO A 206 -8.85 -13.30 -2.53
CA PRO A 206 -9.91 -12.78 -3.40
C PRO A 206 -9.60 -11.36 -3.90
N ILE A 207 -9.24 -11.24 -5.16
CA ILE A 207 -9.03 -9.98 -5.87
C ILE A 207 -9.89 -9.95 -7.12
N TYR A 208 -10.50 -8.81 -7.38
CA TYR A 208 -11.35 -8.55 -8.53
C TYR A 208 -10.75 -7.46 -9.39
N LEU A 209 -10.68 -7.69 -10.69
CA LEU A 209 -10.45 -6.65 -11.69
C LEU A 209 -11.79 -6.08 -12.12
N ILE A 210 -11.93 -4.77 -12.01
CA ILE A 210 -13.08 -4.00 -12.52
C ILE A 210 -12.55 -3.14 -13.65
N SER A 211 -13.05 -3.38 -14.86
CA SER A 211 -12.63 -2.69 -16.09
C SER A 211 -13.85 -2.51 -16.99
N HIS A 212 -14.06 -1.29 -17.47
CA HIS A 212 -15.21 -0.95 -18.32
C HIS A 212 -16.54 -1.47 -17.76
N SER A 213 -16.82 -1.18 -16.49
CA SER A 213 -18.01 -1.60 -15.75
C SER A 213 -18.24 -3.12 -15.71
N LYS A 214 -17.20 -3.92 -15.93
CA LYS A 214 -17.23 -5.39 -15.82
C LYS A 214 -16.34 -5.83 -14.67
N ILE A 215 -16.83 -6.82 -13.91
CA ILE A 215 -16.09 -7.41 -12.79
C ILE A 215 -15.62 -8.79 -13.21
N GLN A 216 -14.34 -9.06 -13.00
CA GLN A 216 -13.73 -10.37 -13.15
C GLN A 216 -12.99 -10.73 -11.87
N LYS A 217 -13.33 -11.85 -11.24
CA LYS A 217 -12.53 -12.42 -10.17
C LYS A 217 -11.22 -12.96 -10.76
N LEU A 218 -10.09 -12.52 -10.24
CA LEU A 218 -8.79 -13.02 -10.66
C LEU A 218 -8.54 -14.41 -10.05
N VAL A 219 -7.89 -15.27 -10.82
CA VAL A 219 -7.48 -16.60 -10.36
C VAL A 219 -6.15 -16.42 -9.61
N GLU A 220 -6.05 -17.04 -8.45
CA GLU A 220 -4.79 -17.05 -7.71
C GLU A 220 -3.67 -17.62 -8.57
N THR A 221 -2.54 -16.94 -8.58
CA THR A 221 -1.33 -17.45 -9.24
C THR A 221 -0.81 -18.66 -8.46
N LEU A 222 -0.66 -19.80 -9.11
CA LEU A 222 -0.17 -21.04 -8.49
C LEU A 222 1.33 -20.96 -8.18
#